data_67afeb292e530e4abc02625a720a1c87
#
_entry.id   67afeb292e530e4abc02625a720a1c87
#
_cell.length_a   1.000
_cell.length_b   1.000
_cell.length_c   1.000
_cell.angle_alpha   90.00
_cell.angle_beta   90.00
_cell.angle_gamma   90.00
#
_symmetry.space_group_name_H-M   'P 1'
#
loop_
_entity.id
_entity.type
_entity.pdbx_description
1 polymer ?
#
loop_
_entity_poly.entity_id
_entity_poly.type
_entity_poly.pdbx_seq_one_letter_code
_entity_poly.pdbx_strand_id
1 'polypeptide(L)'
;MNGAKLGLAVTVLSLGLIVATPAAVAKKKVVTKTYLQGVGSPTGGTALPIPDGGGQLTQLVRSRIDVRGLNPRGKIRHVKVGVRASHVAAKDLEFYLASPRGVINLSSDNGGQGNNYGGSFESCAGQFTLFDSSGTATPINTPGLQAPFAGVFGPEESLGLLSGLGNKKANNAAWTLLVEDDDSANPVGTLWCWKLVISATNPKRK
;
A
#
# COMPACT_ATOMS: atom_id res chain seq x y z
N MET A 1 -22.87 -93.73 19.38
CA MET A 1 -23.69 -92.48 19.12
C MET A 1 -22.67 -91.34 19.12
N ASN A 2 -22.27 -90.86 17.94
CA ASN A 2 -21.24 -89.88 17.78
C ASN A 2 -21.86 -88.48 17.64
N GLY A 3 -21.59 -87.62 18.65
CA GLY A 3 -22.00 -86.21 18.60
C GLY A 3 -20.94 -85.34 17.94
N ALA A 4 -21.26 -84.82 16.77
CA ALA A 4 -20.43 -83.81 16.02
C ALA A 4 -20.61 -82.45 16.66
N LYS A 5 -19.50 -81.80 17.09
CA LYS A 5 -19.47 -80.41 17.54
C LYS A 5 -19.17 -79.51 16.33
N LEU A 6 -20.16 -78.69 15.97
CA LEU A 6 -19.99 -77.64 14.97
C LEU A 6 -19.25 -76.44 15.62
N GLY A 7 -18.04 -76.12 15.16
CA GLY A 7 -17.32 -74.92 15.54
C GLY A 7 -17.71 -73.76 14.61
N LEU A 8 -18.23 -72.70 15.22
CA LEU A 8 -18.60 -71.44 14.53
C LEU A 8 -17.34 -70.54 14.50
N ALA A 9 -16.75 -70.34 13.34
CA ALA A 9 -15.65 -69.40 13.14
C ALA A 9 -16.22 -68.00 12.92
N VAL A 10 -15.99 -67.06 13.84
CA VAL A 10 -16.31 -65.65 13.73
C VAL A 10 -15.14 -64.91 13.07
N THR A 11 -15.29 -64.50 11.83
CA THR A 11 -14.30 -63.65 11.13
C THR A 11 -14.58 -62.19 11.50
N VAL A 12 -13.69 -61.57 12.28
CA VAL A 12 -13.76 -60.14 12.59
C VAL A 12 -13.12 -59.38 11.42
N LEU A 13 -13.92 -58.67 10.61
CA LEU A 13 -13.47 -57.77 9.57
C LEU A 13 -13.12 -56.43 10.25
N SER A 14 -11.82 -56.11 10.42
CA SER A 14 -11.35 -54.82 10.90
C SER A 14 -11.39 -53.81 9.75
N LEU A 15 -12.37 -52.92 9.76
CA LEU A 15 -12.42 -51.77 8.86
C LEU A 15 -11.36 -50.75 9.30
N GLY A 16 -10.23 -50.68 8.63
CA GLY A 16 -9.19 -49.68 8.87
C GLY A 16 -9.70 -48.28 8.37
N LEU A 17 -9.99 -47.40 9.32
CA LEU A 17 -10.31 -45.99 9.03
C LEU A 17 -9.05 -45.27 8.56
N ILE A 18 -8.92 -45.02 7.26
CA ILE A 18 -7.83 -44.20 6.70
C ILE A 18 -8.18 -42.74 6.99
N VAL A 19 -7.61 -42.20 8.07
CA VAL A 19 -7.69 -40.75 8.34
C VAL A 19 -6.72 -40.05 7.38
N ALA A 20 -7.25 -39.47 6.33
CA ALA A 20 -6.48 -38.60 5.43
C ALA A 20 -6.07 -37.34 6.19
N THR A 21 -4.78 -37.23 6.53
CA THR A 21 -4.21 -35.99 7.09
C THR A 21 -4.31 -34.88 6.04
N PRO A 22 -4.92 -33.70 6.38
CA PRO A 22 -4.99 -32.61 5.43
C PRO A 22 -3.58 -32.17 5.04
N ALA A 23 -3.28 -32.15 3.75
CA ALA A 23 -2.00 -31.67 3.24
C ALA A 23 -1.79 -30.23 3.70
N ALA A 24 -0.72 -29.97 4.44
CA ALA A 24 -0.37 -28.64 4.90
C ALA A 24 -0.18 -27.72 3.69
N VAL A 25 -1.10 -26.76 3.50
CA VAL A 25 -0.99 -25.74 2.45
C VAL A 25 0.22 -24.87 2.77
N ALA A 26 1.30 -25.02 2.02
CA ALA A 26 2.52 -24.25 2.19
C ALA A 26 2.18 -22.75 2.04
N LYS A 27 2.36 -21.97 3.11
CA LYS A 27 2.16 -20.49 3.08
C LYS A 27 3.10 -19.91 2.03
N LYS A 28 2.53 -19.18 1.04
CA LYS A 28 3.32 -18.47 0.04
C LYS A 28 4.16 -17.40 0.73
N LYS A 29 5.49 -17.42 0.52
CA LYS A 29 6.39 -16.38 1.05
C LYS A 29 5.93 -15.00 0.55
N VAL A 30 5.88 -14.03 1.45
CA VAL A 30 5.62 -12.61 1.15
C VAL A 30 6.96 -11.87 1.18
N VAL A 31 7.17 -10.99 0.23
CA VAL A 31 8.32 -10.09 0.14
C VAL A 31 7.81 -8.66 0.09
N THR A 32 8.43 -7.78 0.86
CA THR A 32 8.13 -6.33 0.85
C THR A 32 9.27 -5.61 0.14
N LYS A 33 8.91 -4.70 -0.76
CA LYS A 33 9.84 -3.78 -1.43
C LYS A 33 9.40 -2.35 -1.21
N THR A 34 10.39 -1.47 -1.01
CA THR A 34 10.20 -0.03 -0.89
C THR A 34 10.87 0.65 -2.06
N TYR A 35 10.15 1.57 -2.68
CA TYR A 35 10.62 2.45 -3.75
C TYR A 35 10.49 3.88 -3.25
N LEU A 36 11.50 4.71 -3.51
CA LEU A 36 11.54 6.13 -3.11
C LEU A 36 11.79 7.01 -4.33
N GLN A 37 11.18 8.19 -4.32
CA GLN A 37 11.42 9.24 -5.29
C GLN A 37 11.44 10.60 -4.58
N GLY A 38 12.46 11.41 -4.84
CA GLY A 38 12.64 12.73 -4.23
C GLY A 38 14.06 12.97 -3.70
N VAL A 39 14.24 14.03 -2.94
CA VAL A 39 15.54 14.47 -2.41
C VAL A 39 16.15 13.42 -1.48
N GLY A 40 17.36 12.96 -1.81
CA GLY A 40 18.07 11.94 -1.02
C GLY A 40 17.55 10.51 -1.23
N SER A 41 16.73 10.27 -2.25
CA SER A 41 16.35 8.90 -2.63
C SER A 41 17.54 8.17 -3.30
N PRO A 42 17.63 6.81 -3.20
CA PRO A 42 18.68 6.03 -3.85
C PRO A 42 18.67 6.11 -5.37
N THR A 43 17.53 6.47 -5.96
CA THR A 43 17.35 6.63 -7.42
C THR A 43 17.70 8.03 -7.91
N GLY A 44 18.10 8.93 -7.00
CA GLY A 44 18.18 10.36 -7.27
C GLY A 44 16.79 10.99 -7.34
N GLY A 45 16.73 12.29 -7.30
CA GLY A 45 15.50 13.05 -7.42
C GLY A 45 15.65 14.43 -6.80
N THR A 46 14.82 15.36 -7.27
CA THR A 46 14.75 16.74 -6.77
C THR A 46 13.43 16.97 -6.07
N ALA A 47 13.37 18.00 -5.27
CA ALA A 47 12.14 18.55 -4.78
C ALA A 47 11.29 19.04 -5.97
N LEU A 48 9.99 18.86 -5.90
CA LEU A 48 9.06 19.34 -6.91
C LEU A 48 8.21 20.47 -6.30
N PRO A 49 8.27 21.68 -6.83
CA PRO A 49 7.35 22.73 -6.42
C PRO A 49 5.90 22.27 -6.67
N ILE A 50 5.03 22.53 -5.71
CA ILE A 50 3.57 22.35 -5.85
C ILE A 50 3.03 23.76 -6.15
N PRO A 51 2.69 24.06 -7.41
CA PRO A 51 2.20 25.38 -7.76
C PRO A 51 0.85 25.64 -7.08
N ASP A 52 0.65 26.89 -6.71
CA ASP A 52 -0.64 27.40 -6.30
C ASP A 52 -1.61 27.31 -7.51
N GLY A 53 -2.54 26.37 -7.46
CA GLY A 53 -3.35 25.95 -8.61
C GLY A 53 -4.76 26.52 -8.65
N GLY A 54 -5.29 26.93 -7.52
CA GLY A 54 -6.68 27.38 -7.43
C GLY A 54 -7.66 26.39 -8.09
N GLY A 55 -7.44 25.07 -7.96
CA GLY A 55 -8.26 24.03 -8.56
C GLY A 55 -8.05 23.82 -10.07
N GLN A 56 -6.96 24.31 -10.63
CA GLN A 56 -6.64 24.14 -12.07
C GLN A 56 -5.86 22.85 -12.30
N LEU A 57 -6.45 21.82 -12.89
CA LEU A 57 -5.82 20.54 -13.24
C LEU A 57 -4.53 20.68 -14.09
N THR A 58 -4.30 21.86 -14.67
CA THR A 58 -3.07 22.16 -15.44
C THR A 58 -1.83 22.31 -14.58
N GLN A 59 -2.00 22.51 -13.27
CA GLN A 59 -0.90 22.70 -12.32
C GLN A 59 -0.61 21.45 -11.47
N LEU A 60 -1.22 20.33 -11.80
CA LEU A 60 -1.04 19.05 -11.12
C LEU A 60 0.40 18.55 -11.21
N VAL A 61 1.05 18.41 -10.06
CA VAL A 61 2.40 17.80 -9.95
C VAL A 61 2.30 16.29 -10.14
N ARG A 62 3.19 15.75 -10.97
CA ARG A 62 3.29 14.32 -11.24
C ARG A 62 4.67 13.79 -10.89
N SER A 63 4.74 12.91 -9.91
CA SER A 63 5.97 12.24 -9.50
C SER A 63 5.86 10.74 -9.69
N ARG A 64 6.76 10.15 -10.48
CA ARG A 64 6.67 8.76 -10.92
C ARG A 64 7.64 7.85 -10.19
N ILE A 65 7.19 6.66 -9.83
CA ILE A 65 8.01 5.51 -9.43
C ILE A 65 7.80 4.36 -10.41
N ASP A 66 8.90 3.84 -10.92
CA ASP A 66 8.93 2.60 -11.72
C ASP A 66 9.09 1.40 -10.79
N VAL A 67 8.03 0.65 -10.60
CA VAL A 67 8.05 -0.58 -9.81
C VAL A 67 8.75 -1.68 -10.58
N ARG A 68 9.78 -2.29 -9.99
CA ARG A 68 10.57 -3.36 -10.62
C ARG A 68 10.91 -4.46 -9.62
N GLY A 69 11.18 -5.66 -10.15
CA GLY A 69 11.74 -6.76 -9.36
C GLY A 69 10.76 -7.44 -8.40
N LEU A 70 9.46 -7.28 -8.57
CA LEU A 70 8.48 -8.18 -7.97
C LEU A 70 8.46 -9.49 -8.77
N ASN A 71 8.33 -10.64 -8.09
CA ASN A 71 8.21 -11.92 -8.80
C ASN A 71 6.97 -11.91 -9.72
N PRO A 72 7.11 -12.06 -11.06
CA PRO A 72 6.00 -11.89 -12.01
C PRO A 72 4.86 -12.88 -11.82
N ARG A 73 5.11 -14.02 -11.15
CA ARG A 73 4.10 -15.05 -10.84
C ARG A 73 3.32 -14.75 -9.55
N GLY A 74 3.75 -13.74 -8.79
CA GLY A 74 3.13 -13.32 -7.55
C GLY A 74 1.98 -12.35 -7.76
N LYS A 75 1.38 -11.96 -6.65
CA LYS A 75 0.32 -10.93 -6.58
C LYS A 75 0.61 -9.99 -5.42
N ILE A 76 0.24 -8.75 -5.57
CA ILE A 76 0.25 -7.76 -4.48
C ILE A 76 -0.68 -8.23 -3.37
N ARG A 77 -0.22 -8.06 -2.14
CA ARG A 77 -0.96 -8.33 -0.92
C ARG A 77 -1.34 -7.04 -0.21
N HIS A 78 -0.41 -6.09 -0.20
CA HIS A 78 -0.59 -4.84 0.50
C HIS A 78 0.25 -3.73 -0.14
N VAL A 79 -0.28 -2.52 -0.14
CA VAL A 79 0.40 -1.31 -0.61
C VAL A 79 0.28 -0.24 0.47
N LYS A 80 1.38 0.50 0.70
CA LYS A 80 1.38 1.73 1.49
C LYS A 80 2.02 2.83 0.66
N VAL A 81 1.56 4.05 0.86
CA VAL A 81 2.12 5.26 0.24
C VAL A 81 2.60 6.20 1.32
N GLY A 82 3.85 6.63 1.25
CA GLY A 82 4.38 7.63 2.15
C GLY A 82 4.64 8.94 1.42
N VAL A 83 4.27 10.06 2.02
CA VAL A 83 4.43 11.40 1.45
C VAL A 83 5.17 12.29 2.43
N ARG A 84 6.02 13.16 1.89
CA ARG A 84 6.64 14.29 2.58
C ARG A 84 6.50 15.53 1.71
N ALA A 85 5.67 16.43 2.16
CA ALA A 85 5.42 17.70 1.48
C ALA A 85 5.33 18.82 2.50
N SER A 86 5.90 19.97 2.18
CA SER A 86 5.72 21.18 2.95
C SER A 86 4.68 22.07 2.29
N HIS A 87 3.79 22.61 3.10
CA HIS A 87 2.83 23.65 2.75
C HIS A 87 2.36 24.33 4.02
N VAL A 88 2.03 25.62 3.96
CA VAL A 88 1.58 26.39 5.12
C VAL A 88 0.20 25.97 5.60
N ALA A 89 -0.64 25.48 4.69
CA ALA A 89 -1.98 24.95 4.99
C ALA A 89 -2.10 23.55 4.37
N ALA A 90 -2.06 22.53 5.21
CA ALA A 90 -2.12 21.14 4.72
C ALA A 90 -3.45 20.81 4.03
N LYS A 91 -4.53 21.49 4.41
CA LYS A 91 -5.86 21.30 3.83
C LYS A 91 -5.96 21.68 2.36
N ASP A 92 -5.04 22.52 1.86
CA ASP A 92 -5.03 22.96 0.47
C ASP A 92 -4.34 21.95 -0.47
N LEU A 93 -3.71 20.90 0.13
CA LEU A 93 -3.01 19.86 -0.62
C LEU A 93 -3.85 18.59 -0.82
N GLU A 94 -3.99 18.19 -2.06
CA GLU A 94 -4.61 16.97 -2.47
C GLU A 94 -3.61 15.95 -2.99
N PHE A 95 -3.75 14.69 -2.56
CA PHE A 95 -2.86 13.60 -2.92
C PHE A 95 -3.63 12.44 -3.52
N TYR A 96 -3.23 12.02 -4.73
CA TYR A 96 -3.78 10.86 -5.40
C TYR A 96 -2.69 9.90 -5.83
N LEU A 97 -2.97 8.61 -5.80
CA LEU A 97 -2.12 7.57 -6.37
C LEU A 97 -2.71 7.07 -7.69
N ALA A 98 -2.09 7.43 -8.81
CA ALA A 98 -2.38 6.79 -10.08
C ALA A 98 -1.64 5.43 -10.15
N SER A 99 -2.39 4.37 -10.36
CA SER A 99 -1.96 2.99 -10.32
C SER A 99 -2.44 2.20 -11.53
N PRO A 100 -1.98 0.95 -11.75
CA PRO A 100 -2.51 0.09 -12.82
C PRO A 100 -4.01 -0.26 -12.71
N ARG A 101 -4.65 0.10 -11.59
CA ARG A 101 -6.08 -0.13 -11.34
C ARG A 101 -6.92 1.16 -11.36
N GLY A 102 -6.30 2.28 -11.61
CA GLY A 102 -6.95 3.59 -11.58
C GLY A 102 -6.33 4.53 -10.58
N VAL A 103 -6.98 5.65 -10.38
CA VAL A 103 -6.59 6.69 -9.42
C VAL A 103 -7.27 6.40 -8.08
N ILE A 104 -6.55 6.59 -6.99
CA ILE A 104 -7.01 6.38 -5.60
C ILE A 104 -6.78 7.69 -4.85
N ASN A 105 -7.81 8.24 -4.24
CA ASN A 105 -7.69 9.42 -3.38
C ASN A 105 -7.03 9.02 -2.05
N LEU A 106 -5.91 9.66 -1.73
CA LEU A 106 -5.20 9.44 -0.47
C LEU A 106 -5.63 10.45 0.59
N SER A 107 -5.76 11.71 0.22
CA SER A 107 -6.14 12.81 1.09
C SER A 107 -6.59 14.02 0.28
N SER A 108 -7.70 14.65 0.66
CA SER A 108 -8.27 15.85 0.07
C SER A 108 -8.86 16.71 1.19
N ASP A 109 -8.54 18.01 1.22
CA ASP A 109 -9.06 18.98 2.20
C ASP A 109 -8.78 18.62 3.69
N ASN A 110 -7.71 17.91 3.99
CA ASN A 110 -7.42 17.45 5.36
C ASN A 110 -6.35 18.30 6.06
N GLY A 111 -6.40 18.37 7.39
CA GLY A 111 -5.36 18.99 8.22
C GLY A 111 -5.71 20.33 8.81
N GLY A 112 -6.87 20.87 8.51
CA GLY A 112 -7.37 22.11 9.09
C GLY A 112 -6.39 23.28 8.88
N GLN A 113 -6.07 23.99 9.95
CA GLN A 113 -5.12 25.13 9.93
C GLN A 113 -3.65 24.68 10.14
N GLY A 114 -3.39 23.37 10.23
CA GLY A 114 -2.04 22.85 10.37
C GLY A 114 -1.27 22.86 9.05
N ASN A 115 0.03 22.58 9.15
CA ASN A 115 0.95 22.59 8.02
C ASN A 115 1.59 21.22 7.79
N ASN A 116 2.02 20.95 6.57
CA ASN A 116 2.87 19.84 6.16
C ASN A 116 2.25 18.42 6.25
N TYR A 117 2.68 17.60 5.30
CA TYR A 117 2.56 16.15 5.32
C TYR A 117 3.94 15.54 5.61
N GLY A 118 4.04 14.75 6.69
CA GLY A 118 5.31 14.25 7.23
C GLY A 118 5.99 15.22 8.18
N GLY A 119 7.19 14.86 8.62
CA GLY A 119 8.02 15.72 9.49
C GLY A 119 8.74 16.82 8.70
N SER A 120 9.37 17.75 9.43
CA SER A 120 9.96 19.00 8.93
C SER A 120 11.24 18.90 8.08
N PHE A 121 11.72 17.70 7.74
CA PHE A 121 12.94 17.56 6.94
C PHE A 121 12.67 17.60 5.44
N GLU A 122 13.43 18.37 4.72
CA GLU A 122 13.34 18.62 3.28
C GLU A 122 14.00 17.52 2.43
N SER A 123 13.75 16.26 2.76
CA SER A 123 14.35 15.10 2.07
C SER A 123 13.58 13.81 2.30
N CYS A 124 14.02 12.70 1.74
CA CYS A 124 13.49 11.36 2.05
C CYS A 124 13.86 10.84 3.44
N ALA A 125 14.71 11.56 4.22
CA ALA A 125 14.99 11.21 5.60
C ALA A 125 13.89 11.72 6.55
N GLY A 126 13.60 10.97 7.61
CA GLY A 126 12.64 11.36 8.66
C GLY A 126 11.24 10.77 8.48
N GLN A 127 10.28 11.33 9.20
CA GLN A 127 8.92 10.80 9.27
C GLN A 127 8.10 11.15 8.03
N PHE A 128 7.35 10.18 7.56
CA PHE A 128 6.38 10.33 6.48
C PHE A 128 4.96 10.41 7.04
N THR A 129 4.08 11.06 6.32
CA THR A 129 2.67 10.69 6.32
C THR A 129 2.58 9.37 5.56
N LEU A 130 2.24 8.28 6.24
CA LEU A 130 2.18 6.95 5.65
C LEU A 130 0.71 6.50 5.55
N PHE A 131 0.19 6.49 4.36
CA PHE A 131 -1.15 5.96 4.07
C PHE A 131 -1.14 4.44 4.07
N ASP A 132 -1.98 3.84 4.92
CA ASP A 132 -2.09 2.39 5.12
C ASP A 132 -3.55 1.99 5.36
N SER A 133 -4.08 1.13 4.52
CA SER A 133 -5.46 0.61 4.63
C SER A 133 -5.54 -0.69 5.44
N SER A 134 -4.62 -0.95 6.38
CA SER A 134 -4.62 -2.17 7.20
C SER A 134 -5.72 -2.23 8.27
N GLY A 135 -6.53 -1.16 8.40
CA GLY A 135 -7.70 -1.12 9.28
C GLY A 135 -7.43 -0.70 10.72
N THR A 136 -6.16 -0.45 11.10
CA THR A 136 -5.78 0.04 12.44
C THR A 136 -5.36 1.51 12.46
N ALA A 137 -5.18 2.12 11.29
CA ALA A 137 -4.77 3.50 11.15
C ALA A 137 -5.98 4.43 11.29
N THR A 138 -5.78 5.57 11.97
CA THR A 138 -6.78 6.65 12.04
C THR A 138 -7.04 7.16 10.62
N PRO A 139 -8.29 7.27 10.14
CA PRO A 139 -8.59 7.87 8.84
C PRO A 139 -8.07 9.31 8.78
N ILE A 140 -7.44 9.69 7.66
CA ILE A 140 -6.87 11.04 7.49
C ILE A 140 -7.93 12.12 7.55
N ASN A 141 -9.15 11.82 7.11
CA ASN A 141 -10.31 12.71 7.11
C ASN A 141 -11.11 12.67 8.43
N THR A 142 -10.49 12.21 9.53
CA THR A 142 -11.13 12.24 10.85
C THR A 142 -11.43 13.70 11.25
N PRO A 143 -12.69 14.05 11.60
CA PRO A 143 -13.03 15.41 11.99
C PRO A 143 -12.17 15.93 13.13
N GLY A 144 -11.62 17.13 12.97
CA GLY A 144 -10.77 17.79 13.96
C GLY A 144 -9.31 17.32 13.97
N LEU A 145 -8.93 16.37 13.12
CA LEU A 145 -7.53 15.99 12.95
C LEU A 145 -6.74 17.15 12.32
N GLN A 146 -5.63 17.52 12.94
CA GLN A 146 -4.79 18.62 12.50
C GLN A 146 -3.44 18.13 11.98
N ALA A 147 -2.91 18.77 10.93
CA ALA A 147 -1.52 18.61 10.54
C ALA A 147 -0.57 19.25 11.62
N PRO A 148 0.75 18.87 11.68
CA PRO A 148 1.45 18.04 10.69
C PRO A 148 1.09 16.58 10.78
N PHE A 149 0.86 15.95 9.63
CA PHE A 149 0.57 14.53 9.57
C PHE A 149 1.84 13.69 9.59
N ALA A 150 2.43 13.48 10.75
CA ALA A 150 3.60 12.62 10.94
C ALA A 150 3.19 11.28 11.56
N GLY A 151 3.14 10.22 10.77
CA GLY A 151 2.71 8.90 11.26
C GLY A 151 1.94 8.08 10.24
N VAL A 152 1.10 7.15 10.73
CA VAL A 152 0.32 6.23 9.89
C VAL A 152 -1.14 6.62 9.93
N PHE A 153 -1.73 6.81 8.74
CA PHE A 153 -3.11 7.22 8.56
C PHE A 153 -3.81 6.33 7.53
N GLY A 154 -5.11 6.12 7.71
CA GLY A 154 -5.96 5.52 6.68
C GLY A 154 -6.19 6.54 5.56
N PRO A 155 -5.99 6.20 4.28
CA PRO A 155 -6.35 7.09 3.18
C PRO A 155 -7.88 7.19 3.05
N GLU A 156 -8.38 8.20 2.34
CA GLU A 156 -9.82 8.36 2.08
C GLU A 156 -10.37 7.21 1.24
N GLU A 157 -9.66 6.83 0.18
CA GLU A 157 -9.97 5.63 -0.58
C GLU A 157 -9.01 4.50 -0.28
N SER A 158 -9.54 3.31 -0.14
CA SER A 158 -8.76 2.15 0.29
C SER A 158 -7.72 1.69 -0.73
N LEU A 159 -6.45 1.67 -0.33
CA LEU A 159 -5.37 0.99 -1.06
C LEU A 159 -5.58 -0.53 -1.18
N GLY A 160 -6.54 -1.08 -0.45
CA GLY A 160 -6.98 -2.47 -0.55
C GLY A 160 -7.44 -2.87 -1.94
N LEU A 161 -7.91 -1.92 -2.75
CA LEU A 161 -8.25 -2.09 -4.17
C LEU A 161 -7.08 -2.66 -5.00
N LEU A 162 -5.84 -2.45 -4.56
CA LEU A 162 -4.62 -2.94 -5.22
C LEU A 162 -4.29 -4.39 -4.85
N SER A 163 -4.94 -4.95 -3.83
CA SER A 163 -4.74 -6.35 -3.44
C SER A 163 -5.16 -7.29 -4.57
N GLY A 164 -4.38 -8.34 -4.78
CA GLY A 164 -4.60 -9.31 -5.86
C GLY A 164 -4.10 -8.87 -7.23
N LEU A 165 -3.63 -7.61 -7.41
CA LEU A 165 -3.00 -7.19 -8.66
C LEU A 165 -1.78 -8.06 -8.95
N GLY A 166 -1.69 -8.60 -10.19
CA GLY A 166 -0.57 -9.43 -10.63
C GLY A 166 0.74 -8.63 -10.68
N ASN A 167 1.81 -9.18 -10.12
CA ASN A 167 3.12 -8.52 -10.07
C ASN A 167 3.68 -8.19 -11.46
N LYS A 168 3.37 -8.99 -12.49
CA LYS A 168 3.77 -8.69 -13.87
C LYS A 168 3.17 -7.35 -14.34
N LYS A 169 1.88 -7.11 -14.05
CA LYS A 169 1.21 -5.85 -14.38
C LYS A 169 1.78 -4.70 -13.54
N ALA A 170 2.03 -4.92 -12.26
CA ALA A 170 2.61 -3.92 -11.35
C ALA A 170 4.02 -3.48 -11.78
N ASN A 171 4.89 -4.44 -12.20
CA ASN A 171 6.26 -4.16 -12.65
C ASN A 171 6.34 -3.37 -13.98
N ASN A 172 5.29 -3.43 -14.79
CA ASN A 172 5.28 -2.82 -16.14
C ASN A 172 4.43 -1.54 -16.20
N ALA A 173 3.97 -1.06 -15.06
CA ALA A 173 3.15 0.14 -14.98
C ALA A 173 3.92 1.30 -14.32
N ALA A 174 3.57 2.51 -14.72
CA ALA A 174 3.90 3.70 -13.97
C ALA A 174 3.01 3.78 -12.73
N TRP A 175 3.64 4.03 -11.59
CA TRP A 175 2.96 4.41 -10.37
C TRP A 175 3.27 5.88 -10.15
N THR A 176 2.26 6.72 -10.10
CA THR A 176 2.45 8.16 -10.08
C THR A 176 1.72 8.75 -8.88
N LEU A 177 2.45 9.46 -8.04
CA LEU A 177 1.83 10.37 -7.09
C LEU A 177 1.41 11.62 -7.83
N LEU A 178 0.15 12.00 -7.71
CA LEU A 178 -0.41 13.23 -8.19
C LEU A 178 -0.61 14.12 -6.97
N VAL A 179 -0.19 15.38 -7.07
CA VAL A 179 -0.35 16.36 -6.00
C VAL A 179 -0.90 17.65 -6.60
N GLU A 180 -1.90 18.20 -5.97
CA GLU A 180 -2.54 19.45 -6.34
C GLU A 180 -2.62 20.36 -5.11
N ASP A 181 -2.51 21.66 -5.32
CA ASP A 181 -2.88 22.73 -4.40
C ASP A 181 -4.12 23.38 -4.98
N ASP A 182 -5.24 23.28 -4.31
CA ASP A 182 -6.52 23.74 -4.84
C ASP A 182 -6.96 25.12 -4.31
N ASP A 183 -6.21 25.72 -3.37
CA ASP A 183 -6.44 27.06 -2.85
C ASP A 183 -5.39 28.05 -3.40
N SER A 184 -5.85 29.16 -3.97
CA SER A 184 -4.99 30.21 -4.53
C SER A 184 -4.52 31.26 -3.51
N ALA A 185 -4.88 31.12 -2.26
CA ALA A 185 -4.58 32.12 -1.22
C ALA A 185 -3.24 31.92 -0.50
N ASN A 186 -2.57 30.79 -0.69
CA ASN A 186 -1.40 30.40 0.05
C ASN A 186 -0.14 30.20 -0.83
N PRO A 187 1.05 30.38 -0.28
CA PRO A 187 2.27 30.26 -1.08
C PRO A 187 2.53 28.82 -1.51
N VAL A 188 3.28 28.68 -2.60
CA VAL A 188 3.73 27.44 -3.23
C VAL A 188 4.23 26.42 -2.23
N GLY A 189 3.72 25.19 -2.31
CA GLY A 189 4.17 24.03 -1.56
C GLY A 189 5.39 23.35 -2.19
N THR A 190 5.89 22.30 -1.54
CA THR A 190 6.99 21.49 -2.08
C THR A 190 6.79 20.02 -1.75
N LEU A 191 6.78 19.17 -2.77
CA LEU A 191 6.89 17.72 -2.60
C LEU A 191 8.37 17.36 -2.49
N TRP A 192 8.82 16.99 -1.29
CA TRP A 192 10.22 16.62 -1.01
C TRP A 192 10.53 15.18 -1.36
N CYS A 193 9.62 14.29 -1.02
CA CYS A 193 9.80 12.86 -1.24
C CYS A 193 8.48 12.11 -1.14
N TRP A 194 8.40 11.02 -1.89
CA TRP A 194 7.37 10.02 -1.63
C TRP A 194 7.92 8.60 -1.75
N LYS A 195 7.24 7.66 -1.15
CA LYS A 195 7.59 6.24 -1.21
C LYS A 195 6.38 5.37 -1.48
N LEU A 196 6.65 4.29 -2.19
CA LEU A 196 5.69 3.21 -2.42
C LEU A 196 6.23 1.94 -1.78
N VAL A 197 5.48 1.37 -0.84
CA VAL A 197 5.82 0.12 -0.15
C VAL A 197 4.87 -0.97 -0.63
N ILE A 198 5.39 -1.99 -1.30
CA ILE A 198 4.60 -3.09 -1.85
C ILE A 198 4.99 -4.40 -1.19
N SER A 199 4.03 -5.03 -0.51
CA SER A 199 4.13 -6.41 -0.05
C SER A 199 3.45 -7.34 -1.06
N ALA A 200 4.17 -8.33 -1.57
CA ALA A 200 3.70 -9.23 -2.61
C ALA A 200 4.09 -10.68 -2.36
N THR A 201 3.29 -11.61 -2.86
CA THR A 201 3.64 -13.03 -2.81
C THR A 201 4.84 -13.32 -3.71
N ASN A 202 5.74 -14.17 -3.21
CA ASN A 202 6.90 -14.67 -3.95
C ASN A 202 6.82 -16.20 -4.06
N PRO A 203 6.04 -16.73 -5.01
CA PRO A 203 5.92 -18.17 -5.20
C PRO A 203 7.26 -18.76 -5.66
N LYS A 204 7.62 -19.94 -5.12
CA LYS A 204 8.80 -20.69 -5.58
C LYS A 204 8.66 -21.04 -7.07
N ARG A 205 9.78 -21.11 -7.77
CA ARG A 205 9.84 -21.79 -9.07
C ARG A 205 9.51 -23.26 -8.82
N LYS A 206 8.56 -23.78 -9.57
CA LYS A 206 8.40 -25.24 -9.68
C LYS A 206 9.54 -25.79 -10.51
#